data_033626f5d1d8d22815e6de5268da0f55
#
_entry.id   033626f5d1d8d22815e6de5268da0f55
#
_cell.length_a   1.000
_cell.length_b   1.000
_cell.length_c   1.000
_cell.angle_alpha   90.00
_cell.angle_beta   90.00
_cell.angle_gamma   90.00
#
_symmetry.space_group_name_H-M   'P 1'
#
loop_
_entity.id
_entity.type
_entity.pdbx_description
1 polymer ?
#
loop_
_entity_poly.entity_id
_entity_poly.type
_entity_poly.pdbx_seq_one_letter_code
_entity_poly.pdbx_strand_id
1 'polypeptide(L)'
;MFFQKMSVPVQSTVTVSSFLGLDRRARGELGSFREMENLTSDGYPTLTVRPRRGLAGQAESPGGIAAKDALIWVDGHTLYVGGVATELVLTEGSKQLIGMGNWLIVWPDKKYINTGDLSRYGSLENRVQTQGQVTLSLCGAKGAALGDYLAS
;
A
#
# COMPACT_ATOMS: atom_id res chain seq x y z
N MET A 1 -54.58 -47.20 24.34
CA MET A 1 -54.12 -46.18 23.44
C MET A 1 -53.24 -45.26 24.25
N PHE A 2 -51.86 -45.34 24.10
CA PHE A 2 -50.92 -44.53 24.86
C PHE A 2 -50.58 -43.26 24.05
N PHE A 3 -50.94 -42.10 24.55
CA PHE A 3 -50.50 -40.84 23.97
C PHE A 3 -49.07 -40.56 24.40
N GLN A 4 -48.17 -40.47 23.45
CA GLN A 4 -46.78 -40.06 23.70
C GLN A 4 -46.78 -38.60 24.14
N LYS A 5 -46.31 -38.37 25.37
CA LYS A 5 -46.17 -37.01 25.91
C LYS A 5 -45.15 -36.25 25.07
N MET A 6 -45.62 -35.39 24.23
CA MET A 6 -44.71 -34.48 23.50
C MET A 6 -44.00 -33.56 24.51
N SER A 7 -42.69 -33.72 24.63
CA SER A 7 -41.88 -32.75 25.38
C SER A 7 -41.82 -31.45 24.61
N VAL A 8 -42.27 -30.38 25.25
CA VAL A 8 -42.03 -29.03 24.68
C VAL A 8 -40.56 -28.80 24.63
N PRO A 9 -40.00 -28.38 23.46
CA PRO A 9 -38.57 -28.10 23.36
C PRO A 9 -38.23 -26.99 24.36
N VAL A 10 -37.17 -27.19 25.12
CA VAL A 10 -36.65 -26.19 26.06
C VAL A 10 -36.10 -25.05 25.23
N GLN A 11 -36.75 -23.91 25.25
CA GLN A 11 -36.31 -22.72 24.57
C GLN A 11 -35.23 -22.05 25.43
N SER A 12 -33.98 -22.07 24.95
CA SER A 12 -32.88 -21.33 25.59
C SER A 12 -32.71 -19.99 24.91
N THR A 13 -32.69 -18.92 25.69
CA THR A 13 -32.47 -17.55 25.21
C THR A 13 -31.02 -17.18 25.56
N VAL A 14 -30.27 -16.78 24.57
CA VAL A 14 -28.90 -16.24 24.73
C VAL A 14 -28.93 -14.75 24.40
N THR A 15 -28.52 -13.93 25.36
CA THR A 15 -28.42 -12.48 25.15
C THR A 15 -26.98 -12.12 24.78
N VAL A 16 -26.81 -11.44 23.66
CA VAL A 16 -25.52 -10.92 23.21
C VAL A 16 -25.56 -9.39 23.33
N SER A 17 -24.73 -8.83 24.20
CA SER A 17 -24.68 -7.39 24.47
C SER A 17 -23.53 -6.67 23.73
N SER A 18 -22.57 -7.41 23.19
CA SER A 18 -21.45 -6.87 22.43
C SER A 18 -21.18 -7.69 21.18
N PHE A 19 -20.86 -6.99 20.08
CA PHE A 19 -20.58 -7.61 18.80
C PHE A 19 -19.12 -7.44 18.45
N LEU A 20 -18.41 -8.57 18.22
CA LEU A 20 -16.97 -8.62 18.02
C LEU A 20 -16.56 -8.48 16.54
N GLY A 21 -17.54 -8.39 15.63
CA GLY A 21 -17.29 -8.29 14.19
C GLY A 21 -17.14 -9.65 13.51
N LEU A 22 -16.33 -9.72 12.45
CA LEU A 22 -16.18 -10.90 11.60
C LEU A 22 -15.12 -11.86 12.15
N ASP A 23 -15.51 -13.10 12.42
CA ASP A 23 -14.60 -14.19 12.78
C ASP A 23 -14.92 -15.45 11.97
N ARG A 24 -14.07 -15.79 11.01
CA ARG A 24 -14.22 -16.96 10.13
C ARG A 24 -13.66 -18.26 10.70
N ARG A 25 -13.10 -18.25 11.91
CA ARG A 25 -12.60 -19.45 12.54
C ARG A 25 -13.74 -20.45 12.82
N ALA A 26 -13.41 -21.74 12.84
CA ALA A 26 -14.41 -22.80 13.03
C ALA A 26 -15.17 -22.70 14.38
N ARG A 27 -14.53 -22.15 15.42
CA ARG A 27 -15.10 -21.83 16.72
C ARG A 27 -14.96 -20.34 16.97
N GLY A 28 -15.89 -19.54 16.44
CA GLY A 28 -15.99 -18.11 16.75
C GLY A 28 -16.52 -17.91 18.17
N GLU A 29 -16.15 -16.79 18.78
CA GLU A 29 -16.68 -16.36 20.07
C GLU A 29 -18.13 -15.91 19.95
N LEU A 30 -18.88 -15.97 21.07
CA LEU A 30 -20.24 -15.47 21.13
C LEU A 30 -20.24 -13.95 20.83
N GLY A 31 -21.07 -13.53 19.88
CA GLY A 31 -21.09 -12.14 19.40
C GLY A 31 -20.26 -11.89 18.14
N SER A 32 -19.54 -12.90 17.64
CA SER A 32 -18.88 -12.83 16.34
C SER A 32 -19.77 -13.38 15.22
N PHE A 33 -19.55 -12.87 14.00
CA PHE A 33 -20.25 -13.30 12.80
C PHE A 33 -19.31 -14.06 11.87
N ARG A 34 -19.77 -15.13 11.25
CA ARG A 34 -19.02 -15.85 10.21
C ARG A 34 -19.05 -15.14 8.87
N GLU A 35 -20.14 -14.43 8.61
CA GLU A 35 -20.34 -13.61 7.43
C GLU A 35 -20.91 -12.26 7.87
N MET A 36 -20.37 -11.21 7.31
CA MET A 36 -20.78 -9.84 7.61
C MET A 36 -20.62 -9.00 6.33
N GLU A 37 -21.69 -8.36 5.92
CA GLU A 37 -21.72 -7.52 4.74
C GLU A 37 -22.20 -6.11 5.09
N ASN A 38 -21.46 -5.09 4.63
CA ASN A 38 -21.75 -3.67 4.85
C ASN A 38 -21.89 -3.21 6.31
N LEU A 39 -21.34 -4.00 7.23
CA LEU A 39 -21.26 -3.67 8.65
C LEU A 39 -19.79 -3.53 9.08
N THR A 40 -19.55 -2.77 10.14
CA THR A 40 -18.23 -2.62 10.76
C THR A 40 -18.37 -2.66 12.29
N SER A 41 -17.34 -3.16 12.95
CA SER A 41 -17.20 -3.15 14.41
C SER A 41 -16.44 -1.94 14.94
N ASP A 42 -16.18 -0.92 14.12
CA ASP A 42 -15.44 0.29 14.53
C ASP A 42 -16.13 1.04 15.66
N GLY A 43 -17.45 0.85 15.81
CA GLY A 43 -18.26 1.40 16.91
C GLY A 43 -18.43 0.46 18.10
N TYR A 44 -17.48 -0.48 18.33
CA TYR A 44 -17.55 -1.42 19.44
C TYR A 44 -18.07 -0.78 20.75
N PRO A 45 -19.00 -1.41 21.49
CA PRO A 45 -19.48 -2.80 21.38
C PRO A 45 -20.64 -3.02 20.40
N THR A 46 -21.06 -2.03 19.64
CA THR A 46 -22.17 -2.11 18.70
C THR A 46 -21.67 -2.29 17.26
N LEU A 47 -22.47 -2.94 16.43
CA LEU A 47 -22.27 -2.94 15.00
C LEU A 47 -22.88 -1.67 14.38
N THR A 48 -22.12 -1.06 13.49
CA THR A 48 -22.58 0.09 12.71
C THR A 48 -22.57 -0.23 11.22
N VAL A 49 -23.38 0.49 10.46
CA VAL A 49 -23.33 0.39 8.99
C VAL A 49 -22.03 1.00 8.50
N ARG A 50 -21.35 0.29 7.62
CA ARG A 50 -20.13 0.78 7.01
C ARG A 50 -20.41 2.12 6.29
N PRO A 51 -19.61 3.16 6.53
CA PRO A 51 -19.80 4.44 5.87
C PRO A 51 -19.64 4.29 4.35
N ARG A 52 -20.34 5.15 3.61
CA ARG A 52 -20.27 5.19 2.15
C ARG A 52 -18.82 5.43 1.72
N ARG A 53 -18.36 4.69 0.73
CA ARG A 53 -17.05 4.93 0.12
C ARG A 53 -17.09 6.27 -0.62
N GLY A 54 -16.14 7.13 -0.32
CA GLY A 54 -15.89 8.35 -1.07
C GLY A 54 -14.95 8.09 -2.25
N LEU A 55 -14.93 9.01 -3.19
CA LEU A 55 -13.92 9.05 -4.27
C LEU A 55 -12.67 9.73 -3.71
N ALA A 56 -11.55 9.02 -3.70
CA ALA A 56 -10.26 9.56 -3.24
C ALA A 56 -9.47 10.18 -4.40
N GLY A 57 -9.69 9.71 -5.62
CA GLY A 57 -9.02 10.19 -6.83
C GLY A 57 -9.52 9.44 -8.05
N GLN A 58 -9.21 9.93 -9.21
CA GLN A 58 -9.51 9.32 -10.50
C GLN A 58 -8.23 9.28 -11.31
N ALA A 59 -7.98 8.17 -12.00
CA ALA A 59 -6.85 8.01 -12.91
C ALA A 59 -7.37 7.54 -14.25
N GLU A 60 -6.84 8.12 -15.33
CA GLU A 60 -7.18 7.74 -16.71
C GLU A 60 -6.30 6.60 -17.20
N SER A 61 -5.03 6.61 -16.81
CA SER A 61 -4.03 5.59 -17.18
C SER A 61 -3.30 5.08 -15.93
N PRO A 62 -3.97 4.25 -15.09
CA PRO A 62 -3.43 3.84 -13.80
C PRO A 62 -2.19 2.95 -13.97
N GLY A 63 -1.05 3.38 -13.48
CA GLY A 63 0.21 2.66 -13.50
C GLY A 63 0.52 1.89 -12.23
N GLY A 64 0.03 2.34 -11.08
CA GLY A 64 0.26 1.71 -9.78
C GLY A 64 -0.36 2.50 -8.64
N ILE A 65 -0.57 1.82 -7.51
CA ILE A 65 -1.14 2.42 -6.30
C ILE A 65 -0.42 1.88 -5.07
N ALA A 66 -0.19 2.73 -4.09
CA ALA A 66 0.36 2.38 -2.79
C ALA A 66 -0.25 3.25 -1.68
N ALA A 67 -0.22 2.75 -0.46
CA ALA A 67 -0.57 3.51 0.74
C ALA A 67 0.67 3.60 1.64
N LYS A 68 1.13 4.84 1.88
CA LYS A 68 2.25 5.14 2.77
C LYS A 68 2.08 6.59 3.24
N ASP A 69 1.78 6.78 4.52
CA ASP A 69 1.43 8.07 5.12
C ASP A 69 0.27 8.81 4.39
N ALA A 70 0.17 8.65 3.08
CA ALA A 70 -0.88 9.14 2.20
C ALA A 70 -1.18 8.11 1.11
N LEU A 71 -2.28 8.30 0.38
CA LEU A 71 -2.57 7.55 -0.82
C LEU A 71 -1.65 8.03 -1.95
N ILE A 72 -0.94 7.11 -2.58
CA ILE A 72 0.00 7.37 -3.67
C ILE A 72 -0.46 6.59 -4.89
N TRP A 73 -0.52 7.24 -6.04
CA TRP A 73 -0.86 6.57 -7.30
C TRP A 73 -0.12 7.18 -8.48
N VAL A 74 0.00 6.39 -9.53
CA VAL A 74 0.58 6.81 -10.80
C VAL A 74 -0.53 6.87 -11.84
N ASP A 75 -0.59 7.96 -12.58
CA ASP A 75 -1.47 8.16 -13.72
C ASP A 75 -0.65 8.62 -14.93
N GLY A 76 -0.51 7.72 -15.90
CA GLY A 76 0.36 7.91 -17.06
C GLY A 76 1.81 8.22 -16.64
N HIS A 77 2.24 9.44 -16.86
CA HIS A 77 3.58 9.91 -16.54
C HIS A 77 3.71 10.59 -15.18
N THR A 78 2.61 10.80 -14.48
CA THR A 78 2.56 11.63 -13.26
C THR A 78 2.38 10.77 -12.01
N LEU A 79 3.18 11.04 -10.99
CA LEU A 79 3.02 10.49 -9.65
C LEU A 79 2.22 11.46 -8.78
N TYR A 80 1.21 10.95 -8.11
CA TYR A 80 0.40 11.70 -7.14
C TYR A 80 0.67 11.18 -5.72
N VAL A 81 0.87 12.10 -4.79
CA VAL A 81 1.05 11.82 -3.37
C VAL A 81 0.04 12.63 -2.57
N GLY A 82 -0.90 11.96 -1.90
CA GLY A 82 -1.95 12.63 -1.14
C GLY A 82 -2.86 13.54 -1.98
N GLY A 83 -3.02 13.26 -3.28
CA GLY A 83 -3.79 14.09 -4.20
C GLY A 83 -3.00 15.21 -4.87
N VAL A 84 -1.73 15.39 -4.53
CA VAL A 84 -0.85 16.40 -5.13
C VAL A 84 -0.01 15.76 -6.24
N ALA A 85 -0.05 16.35 -7.42
CA ALA A 85 0.82 15.94 -8.53
C ALA A 85 2.27 16.33 -8.23
N THR A 86 3.20 15.41 -8.47
CA THR A 86 4.63 15.66 -8.29
C THR A 86 5.29 16.04 -9.63
N GLU A 87 6.45 16.67 -9.55
CA GLU A 87 7.26 16.97 -10.73
C GLU A 87 8.06 15.77 -11.25
N LEU A 88 7.98 14.64 -10.56
CA LEU A 88 8.67 13.41 -10.97
C LEU A 88 8.00 12.81 -12.21
N VAL A 89 8.61 12.96 -13.37
CA VAL A 89 8.12 12.37 -14.62
C VAL A 89 8.48 10.90 -14.68
N LEU A 90 7.49 10.04 -14.95
CA LEU A 90 7.64 8.59 -15.08
C LEU A 90 7.45 8.14 -16.53
N THR A 91 7.87 6.92 -16.85
CA THR A 91 7.49 6.26 -18.11
C THR A 91 6.07 5.71 -18.01
N GLU A 92 5.42 5.40 -19.10
CA GLU A 92 4.12 4.71 -19.08
C GLU A 92 4.23 3.25 -18.63
N GLY A 93 3.09 2.69 -18.21
CA GLY A 93 2.95 1.28 -17.87
C GLY A 93 2.95 1.00 -16.38
N SER A 94 2.88 -0.27 -16.05
CA SER A 94 2.76 -0.73 -14.66
C SER A 94 3.98 -0.39 -13.82
N LYS A 95 3.76 0.12 -12.62
CA LYS A 95 4.79 0.52 -11.66
C LYS A 95 4.65 -0.23 -10.35
N GLN A 96 5.81 -0.56 -9.77
CA GLN A 96 5.90 -1.01 -8.39
C GLN A 96 6.37 0.17 -7.54
N LEU A 97 5.61 0.47 -6.50
CA LEU A 97 5.86 1.55 -5.56
C LEU A 97 6.36 0.94 -4.25
N ILE A 98 7.61 1.21 -3.90
CA ILE A 98 8.30 0.61 -2.76
C ILE A 98 8.66 1.71 -1.76
N GLY A 99 8.09 1.64 -0.55
CA GLY A 99 8.39 2.57 0.53
C GLY A 99 9.63 2.16 1.32
N MET A 100 10.57 3.09 1.54
CA MET A 100 11.75 2.93 2.40
C MET A 100 11.92 4.17 3.30
N GLY A 101 11.53 4.07 4.58
CA GLY A 101 11.52 5.25 5.45
C GLY A 101 10.70 6.38 4.81
N ASN A 102 11.24 7.58 4.68
CA ASN A 102 10.59 8.72 4.02
C ASN A 102 10.70 8.70 2.49
N TRP A 103 11.34 7.69 1.91
CA TRP A 103 11.54 7.59 0.49
C TRP A 103 10.56 6.62 -0.15
N LEU A 104 10.12 6.97 -1.34
CA LEU A 104 9.36 6.12 -2.24
C LEU A 104 10.21 5.83 -3.47
N ILE A 105 10.39 4.57 -3.79
CA ILE A 105 11.09 4.11 -4.99
C ILE A 105 10.06 3.67 -6.01
N VAL A 106 10.23 4.11 -7.25
CA VAL A 106 9.37 3.77 -8.38
C VAL A 106 10.14 2.87 -9.34
N TRP A 107 9.68 1.63 -9.46
CA TRP A 107 10.25 0.63 -10.36
C TRP A 107 9.29 0.35 -11.53
N PRO A 108 9.73 0.13 -12.78
CA PRO A 108 11.11 -0.04 -13.23
C PRO A 108 11.88 1.27 -13.56
N ASP A 109 11.28 2.44 -13.34
CA ASP A 109 11.87 3.74 -13.72
C ASP A 109 13.13 4.08 -12.93
N LYS A 110 13.47 3.31 -11.89
CA LYS A 110 14.63 3.52 -11.02
C LYS A 110 14.69 4.94 -10.46
N LYS A 111 13.53 5.49 -10.12
CA LYS A 111 13.38 6.84 -9.56
C LYS A 111 13.00 6.79 -8.11
N TYR A 112 13.30 7.86 -7.40
CA TYR A 112 12.93 8.01 -6.00
C TYR A 112 12.39 9.40 -5.72
N ILE A 113 11.54 9.52 -4.71
CA ILE A 113 11.00 10.77 -4.21
C ILE A 113 10.83 10.68 -2.69
N ASN A 114 11.04 11.80 -2.00
CA ASN A 114 10.76 11.90 -0.57
C ASN A 114 9.28 12.23 -0.35
N THR A 115 8.56 11.38 0.37
CA THR A 115 7.12 11.58 0.63
C THR A 115 6.82 12.68 1.64
N GLY A 116 7.80 13.09 2.45
CA GLY A 116 7.69 14.23 3.36
C GLY A 116 8.11 15.58 2.75
N ASP A 117 8.83 15.53 1.62
CA ASP A 117 9.28 16.73 0.89
C ASP A 117 9.35 16.40 -0.60
N LEU A 118 8.28 16.71 -1.33
CA LEU A 118 8.11 16.33 -2.73
C LEU A 118 9.08 17.03 -3.68
N SER A 119 9.81 18.06 -3.23
CA SER A 119 10.85 18.72 -4.02
C SER A 119 12.14 17.89 -4.11
N ARG A 120 12.27 16.88 -3.24
CA ARG A 120 13.44 15.99 -3.18
C ARG A 120 13.17 14.70 -3.92
N TYR A 121 13.53 14.67 -5.17
CA TYR A 121 13.40 13.48 -6.03
C TYR A 121 14.63 13.33 -6.93
N GLY A 122 14.79 12.16 -7.55
CA GLY A 122 15.91 11.89 -8.44
C GLY A 122 15.86 10.49 -9.05
N SER A 123 16.99 10.11 -9.65
CA SER A 123 17.18 8.79 -10.24
C SER A 123 18.17 7.97 -9.41
N LEU A 124 17.90 6.68 -9.27
CA LEU A 124 18.82 5.68 -8.71
C LEU A 124 19.87 5.26 -9.75
N GLU A 125 19.62 5.57 -11.03
CA GLU A 125 20.52 5.23 -12.10
C GLU A 125 21.60 6.30 -12.23
N ASN A 126 22.81 5.92 -11.92
CA ASN A 126 23.99 6.74 -12.20
C ASN A 126 24.64 6.22 -13.49
N ARG A 127 24.27 6.84 -14.61
CA ARG A 127 24.79 6.51 -15.93
C ARG A 127 25.54 7.70 -16.50
N VAL A 128 26.82 7.49 -16.74
CA VAL A 128 27.64 8.43 -17.51
C VAL A 128 27.79 7.85 -18.92
N GLN A 129 27.36 8.60 -19.93
CA GLN A 129 27.51 8.25 -21.32
C GLN A 129 28.45 9.27 -21.97
N THR A 130 29.56 8.80 -22.50
CA THR A 130 30.52 9.63 -23.23
C THR A 130 30.73 9.09 -24.63
N GLN A 131 31.11 9.95 -25.54
CA GLN A 131 31.56 9.57 -26.89
C GLN A 131 33.08 9.67 -26.90
N GLY A 132 33.75 8.55 -27.16
CA GLY A 132 35.20 8.47 -27.24
C GLY A 132 35.87 7.73 -26.08
N GLN A 133 37.16 7.84 -25.98
CA GLN A 133 37.98 7.16 -24.98
C GLN A 133 37.81 7.85 -23.60
N VAL A 134 37.59 7.07 -22.57
CA VAL A 134 37.40 7.57 -21.21
C VAL A 134 38.46 6.99 -20.29
N THR A 135 39.11 7.84 -19.53
CA THR A 135 39.98 7.42 -18.44
C THR A 135 39.18 7.38 -17.13
N LEU A 136 39.09 6.21 -16.51
CA LEU A 136 38.49 6.02 -15.21
C LEU A 136 39.57 6.05 -14.13
N SER A 137 39.49 7.05 -13.24
CA SER A 137 40.36 7.14 -12.07
C SER A 137 39.63 6.58 -10.85
N LEU A 138 40.14 5.51 -10.29
CA LEU A 138 39.60 4.94 -9.02
C LEU A 138 40.23 5.66 -7.85
N CYS A 139 39.42 6.28 -7.02
CA CYS A 139 39.84 6.95 -5.80
C CYS A 139 39.47 6.14 -4.57
N GLY A 140 40.33 6.07 -3.60
CA GLY A 140 40.04 5.51 -2.26
C GLY A 140 39.11 6.40 -1.45
N ALA A 141 38.68 5.91 -0.30
CA ALA A 141 37.73 6.59 0.61
C ALA A 141 38.15 8.01 1.05
N LYS A 142 39.42 8.39 0.90
CA LYS A 142 39.95 9.73 1.19
C LYS A 142 40.34 10.51 -0.09
N GLY A 143 39.84 10.08 -1.27
CA GLY A 143 40.15 10.75 -2.52
C GLY A 143 41.56 10.46 -3.10
N ALA A 144 42.31 9.55 -2.48
CA ALA A 144 43.61 9.13 -3.04
C ALA A 144 43.40 8.30 -4.32
N ALA A 145 44.09 8.63 -5.39
CA ALA A 145 44.03 7.86 -6.64
C ALA A 145 44.52 6.43 -6.41
N LEU A 146 43.71 5.45 -6.79
CA LEU A 146 44.05 4.01 -6.70
C LEU A 146 44.66 3.48 -7.98
N GLY A 147 44.66 4.26 -9.04
CA GLY A 147 45.16 3.94 -10.36
C GLY A 147 44.24 4.42 -11.48
N ASP A 148 44.77 4.53 -12.67
CA ASP A 148 44.02 4.90 -13.87
C ASP A 148 43.79 3.65 -14.72
N TYR A 149 42.56 3.47 -15.18
CA TYR A 149 42.17 2.36 -16.04
C TYR A 149 41.63 2.92 -17.36
N LEU A 150 42.12 2.40 -18.45
CA LEU A 150 41.61 2.69 -19.79
C LEU A 150 40.46 1.71 -20.09
N ALA A 151 39.27 2.25 -20.33
CA ALA A 151 38.13 1.50 -20.85
C ALA A 151 38.09 1.68 -22.38
N SER A 152 38.19 0.58 -23.10
CA SER A 152 38.05 0.52 -24.57
C SER A 152 36.67 0.03 -24.97
#